data_f87801a3d9de275e5fa31ebd61ae9330
#
_entry.id   f87801a3d9de275e5fa31ebd61ae9330
#
_cell.length_a   1.000
_cell.length_b   1.000
_cell.length_c   1.000
_cell.angle_alpha   90.00
_cell.angle_beta   90.00
_cell.angle_gamma   90.00
#
_symmetry.space_group_name_H-M   'P 1'
#
loop_
_entity.id
_entity.type
_entity.pdbx_description
1 polymer ?
#
loop_
_entity_poly.entity_id
_entity_poly.type
_entity_poly.pdbx_seq_one_letter_code
_entity_poly.pdbx_strand_id
1 'polypeptide(L)'
;MMLRSCYRPLERCFGKLRSDALMWHMDLKPHSSGDFSIAVVQANSALEDQGQVISSPFATFVGVYDGHGGPEASRFVNSRLFPHLHKFVMEQGGLSPEVIKKAFDATEEEFLHLVKRSWTAKPQIASVGSCCLVGAITGDMLYVANLGDSRAVLGRKGEGRGGSGGDLEMKVVAERMSTDHNVAAEEVRKELVDLHPDDSHIVVYTRGVWRIKGIIQVSRSIGDVYLKKPEFSRDPLFQQFIAPVPLKRAVMTAEPSIRSRKLRQQDLFIIFASDGLWEQLSDQAAVEIVFKHPRAGIAKRLVRAALHEAAKKREMRYDDIKRIEKGIRRHFHDDITVIVIFLDHQQRSSRFNKLSSFDCTSAPVDIFSLNSVEAEDTLRSRG
;
A
#
# COMPACT_ATOMS: atom_id res chain seq x y z
N MET A 1 -33.40 -60.24 -9.35
CA MET A 1 -32.21 -60.17 -8.48
C MET A 1 -31.41 -58.98 -8.94
N MET A 2 -31.60 -57.82 -8.28
CA MET A 2 -31.06 -56.52 -8.69
C MET A 2 -29.77 -56.24 -7.92
N LEU A 3 -28.65 -56.04 -8.64
CA LEU A 3 -27.39 -55.53 -8.09
C LEU A 3 -27.44 -53.98 -8.14
N ARG A 4 -27.63 -53.33 -6.99
CA ARG A 4 -27.46 -51.93 -6.82
C ARG A 4 -25.96 -51.59 -6.69
N SER A 5 -25.43 -50.94 -7.67
CA SER A 5 -24.06 -50.37 -7.69
C SER A 5 -24.05 -49.17 -6.72
N CYS A 6 -23.23 -49.26 -5.67
CA CYS A 6 -22.93 -48.16 -4.76
C CYS A 6 -21.87 -47.25 -5.37
N TYR A 7 -22.29 -46.18 -6.06
CA TYR A 7 -21.42 -45.04 -6.33
C TYR A 7 -21.51 -44.09 -5.14
N ARG A 8 -20.51 -44.09 -4.27
CA ARG A 8 -20.30 -43.00 -3.30
C ARG A 8 -19.34 -42.00 -3.94
N PRO A 9 -19.70 -40.71 -4.05
CA PRO A 9 -18.79 -39.68 -4.52
C PRO A 9 -17.65 -39.47 -3.53
N LEU A 10 -16.43 -39.35 -4.06
CA LEU A 10 -15.18 -39.00 -3.36
C LEU A 10 -15.16 -37.50 -2.99
N GLU A 11 -16.13 -37.04 -2.21
CA GLU A 11 -16.21 -35.63 -1.74
C GLU A 11 -15.63 -35.42 -0.34
N ARG A 12 -14.70 -36.23 0.13
CA ARG A 12 -14.17 -36.13 1.50
C ARG A 12 -12.68 -35.86 1.63
N CYS A 13 -12.04 -35.23 0.66
CA CYS A 13 -10.62 -34.84 0.80
C CYS A 13 -10.29 -33.39 0.47
N PHE A 14 -11.26 -32.52 0.23
CA PHE A 14 -11.02 -31.10 0.28
C PHE A 14 -11.34 -30.61 1.70
N GLY A 15 -10.34 -30.66 2.57
CA GLY A 15 -10.39 -29.93 3.83
C GLY A 15 -10.79 -28.49 3.52
N LYS A 16 -11.88 -27.99 4.10
CA LYS A 16 -12.24 -26.59 4.09
C LYS A 16 -10.97 -25.81 4.40
N LEU A 17 -10.37 -25.17 3.38
CA LEU A 17 -9.45 -24.07 3.62
C LEU A 17 -10.26 -23.06 4.46
N ARG A 18 -10.04 -23.04 5.77
CA ARG A 18 -10.53 -21.97 6.63
C ARG A 18 -9.98 -20.69 6.01
N SER A 19 -10.85 -19.86 5.45
CA SER A 19 -10.50 -18.51 5.06
C SER A 19 -9.82 -17.88 6.27
N ASP A 20 -8.64 -17.29 6.07
CA ASP A 20 -7.92 -16.63 7.16
C ASP A 20 -8.74 -15.39 7.52
N ALA A 21 -9.55 -15.50 8.59
CA ALA A 21 -10.51 -14.47 9.01
C ALA A 21 -9.86 -13.10 9.31
N LEU A 22 -8.53 -13.04 9.33
CA LEU A 22 -7.76 -11.81 9.55
C LEU A 22 -7.52 -11.00 8.28
N MET A 23 -7.75 -11.56 7.11
CA MET A 23 -7.19 -11.04 5.88
C MET A 23 -8.22 -11.06 4.76
N TRP A 24 -8.41 -9.91 4.13
CA TRP A 24 -9.06 -9.84 2.83
C TRP A 24 -8.01 -10.02 1.72
N HIS A 25 -8.35 -10.70 0.64
CA HIS A 25 -7.48 -10.87 -0.51
C HIS A 25 -8.25 -11.12 -1.80
N MET A 26 -7.65 -10.71 -2.90
CA MET A 26 -8.08 -11.02 -4.26
C MET A 26 -6.87 -11.57 -5.03
N ASP A 27 -7.07 -12.62 -5.80
CA ASP A 27 -5.95 -13.34 -6.38
C ASP A 27 -6.06 -13.49 -7.90
N LEU A 28 -4.92 -13.32 -8.56
CA LEU A 28 -4.69 -13.51 -9.98
C LEU A 28 -5.74 -12.85 -10.90
N LYS A 29 -6.06 -11.59 -10.64
CA LYS A 29 -6.81 -10.79 -11.59
C LYS A 29 -5.91 -10.31 -12.73
N PRO A 30 -6.44 -10.26 -13.97
CA PRO A 30 -5.67 -9.77 -15.11
C PRO A 30 -5.49 -8.24 -15.05
N HIS A 31 -4.34 -7.77 -15.57
CA HIS A 31 -4.07 -6.38 -15.86
C HIS A 31 -3.38 -6.22 -17.24
N SER A 32 -3.05 -5.01 -17.65
CA SER A 32 -2.51 -4.72 -19.00
C SER A 32 -1.26 -5.52 -19.38
N SER A 33 -0.44 -5.93 -18.40
CA SER A 33 0.87 -6.55 -18.64
C SER A 33 1.07 -7.88 -17.91
N GLY A 34 0.02 -8.45 -17.32
CA GLY A 34 0.13 -9.70 -16.54
C GLY A 34 -1.07 -9.93 -15.63
N ASP A 35 -0.83 -10.54 -14.49
CA ASP A 35 -1.79 -10.76 -13.43
C ASP A 35 -1.33 -10.03 -12.16
N PHE A 36 -2.27 -9.74 -11.25
CA PHE A 36 -1.95 -9.18 -9.95
C PHE A 36 -2.65 -9.91 -8.81
N SER A 37 -2.08 -9.80 -7.63
CA SER A 37 -2.67 -10.25 -6.38
C SER A 37 -2.63 -9.11 -5.36
N ILE A 38 -3.68 -8.98 -4.57
CA ILE A 38 -3.78 -8.01 -3.49
C ILE A 38 -4.19 -8.71 -2.20
N ALA A 39 -3.62 -8.30 -1.06
CA ALA A 39 -4.03 -8.74 0.26
C ALA A 39 -3.90 -7.61 1.28
N VAL A 40 -4.85 -7.57 2.21
CA VAL A 40 -4.91 -6.57 3.28
C VAL A 40 -5.21 -7.25 4.60
N VAL A 41 -4.49 -6.86 5.66
CA VAL A 41 -4.79 -7.22 7.04
C VAL A 41 -4.96 -5.97 7.88
N GLN A 42 -5.96 -5.98 8.73
CA GLN A 42 -6.28 -4.87 9.63
C GLN A 42 -5.74 -5.15 11.03
N ALA A 43 -4.97 -4.21 11.57
CA ALA A 43 -4.46 -4.19 12.95
C ALA A 43 -5.20 -3.18 13.81
N ASN A 44 -5.46 -2.00 13.24
CA ASN A 44 -6.14 -0.88 13.88
C ASN A 44 -7.64 -1.15 14.14
N SER A 45 -8.28 -0.41 15.02
CA SER A 45 -9.73 -0.48 15.29
C SER A 45 -10.56 -0.15 14.04
N ALA A 46 -10.13 0.82 13.24
CA ALA A 46 -10.58 1.08 11.87
C ALA A 46 -9.42 0.78 10.92
N LEU A 47 -9.72 0.26 9.73
CA LEU A 47 -8.70 0.08 8.69
C LEU A 47 -8.28 1.47 8.17
N GLU A 48 -7.02 1.84 8.42
CA GLU A 48 -6.42 3.09 7.97
C GLU A 48 -5.77 2.94 6.59
N ASP A 49 -5.31 1.74 6.25
CA ASP A 49 -4.80 1.40 4.92
C ASP A 49 -5.89 1.32 3.86
N GLN A 50 -5.56 1.75 2.65
CA GLN A 50 -6.36 1.51 1.46
C GLN A 50 -5.47 1.03 0.31
N GLY A 51 -6.01 0.20 -0.57
CA GLY A 51 -5.29 -0.30 -1.75
C GLY A 51 -6.22 -0.48 -2.93
N GLN A 52 -5.74 -0.15 -4.13
CA GLN A 52 -6.50 -0.35 -5.37
C GLN A 52 -5.61 -0.70 -6.55
N VAL A 53 -6.19 -1.45 -7.47
CA VAL A 53 -5.64 -1.67 -8.81
C VAL A 53 -6.72 -1.33 -9.82
N ILE A 54 -6.41 -0.41 -10.73
CA ILE A 54 -7.30 -0.05 -11.84
C ILE A 54 -6.57 -0.42 -13.12
N SER A 55 -7.18 -1.28 -13.91
CA SER A 55 -6.60 -1.77 -15.15
C SER A 55 -7.50 -1.50 -16.34
N SER A 56 -6.88 -1.22 -17.48
CA SER A 56 -7.48 -1.11 -18.79
C SER A 56 -6.61 -1.89 -19.79
N PRO A 57 -7.02 -2.09 -21.04
CA PRO A 57 -6.17 -2.73 -22.05
C PRO A 57 -4.81 -2.03 -22.23
N PHE A 58 -4.72 -0.73 -21.97
CA PHE A 58 -3.56 0.10 -22.30
C PHE A 58 -2.69 0.48 -21.09
N ALA A 59 -3.26 0.43 -19.90
CA ALA A 59 -2.59 0.92 -18.70
C ALA A 59 -3.06 0.19 -17.43
N THR A 60 -2.17 0.12 -16.45
CA THR A 60 -2.48 -0.35 -15.10
C THR A 60 -2.05 0.71 -14.10
N PHE A 61 -2.96 1.09 -13.23
CA PHE A 61 -2.71 1.97 -12.09
C PHE A 61 -2.79 1.15 -10.80
N VAL A 62 -1.85 1.40 -9.89
CA VAL A 62 -1.76 0.76 -8.57
C VAL A 62 -1.65 1.86 -7.51
N GLY A 63 -2.44 1.77 -6.46
CA GLY A 63 -2.37 2.68 -5.32
C GLY A 63 -2.29 1.91 -4.00
N VAL A 64 -1.38 2.33 -3.11
CA VAL A 64 -1.32 1.93 -1.70
C VAL A 64 -1.30 3.21 -0.88
N TYR A 65 -2.26 3.36 0.01
CA TYR A 65 -2.51 4.56 0.80
C TYR A 65 -2.57 4.20 2.26
N ASP A 66 -1.46 4.39 2.96
CA ASP A 66 -1.29 4.09 4.37
C ASP A 66 -1.69 5.31 5.19
N GLY A 67 -2.85 5.22 5.85
CA GLY A 67 -3.46 6.31 6.61
C GLY A 67 -2.94 6.35 8.04
N HIS A 68 -2.89 7.55 8.60
CA HIS A 68 -2.57 7.76 10.01
C HIS A 68 -3.43 8.85 10.65
N GLY A 69 -3.65 8.71 11.96
CA GLY A 69 -4.54 9.61 12.71
C GLY A 69 -6.02 9.39 12.42
N GLY A 70 -6.36 8.43 11.57
CA GLY A 70 -7.70 8.07 11.13
C GLY A 70 -7.73 7.69 9.65
N PRO A 71 -8.78 7.00 9.19
CA PRO A 71 -8.88 6.48 7.83
C PRO A 71 -9.34 7.51 6.79
N GLU A 72 -9.66 8.75 7.19
CA GLU A 72 -10.32 9.71 6.31
C GLU A 72 -9.43 10.14 5.15
N ALA A 73 -8.12 10.35 5.41
CA ALA A 73 -7.19 10.78 4.37
C ALA A 73 -6.93 9.67 3.34
N SER A 74 -6.65 8.45 3.77
CA SER A 74 -6.40 7.31 2.85
C SER A 74 -7.62 6.97 2.01
N ARG A 75 -8.83 6.99 2.59
CA ARG A 75 -10.10 6.81 1.87
C ARG A 75 -10.35 7.93 0.87
N PHE A 76 -10.03 9.16 1.24
CA PHE A 76 -10.14 10.30 0.34
C PHE A 76 -9.21 10.15 -0.86
N VAL A 77 -7.93 9.83 -0.63
CA VAL A 77 -6.93 9.59 -1.69
C VAL A 77 -7.38 8.45 -2.60
N ASN A 78 -7.84 7.32 -2.02
CA ASN A 78 -8.34 6.17 -2.78
C ASN A 78 -9.49 6.53 -3.72
N SER A 79 -10.34 7.50 -3.35
CA SER A 79 -11.48 7.94 -4.15
C SER A 79 -11.15 9.04 -5.16
N ARG A 80 -10.10 9.86 -4.94
CA ARG A 80 -9.86 11.10 -5.70
C ARG A 80 -8.63 11.09 -6.59
N LEU A 81 -7.56 10.43 -6.19
CA LEU A 81 -6.28 10.52 -6.90
C LEU A 81 -6.36 9.99 -8.34
N PHE A 82 -6.96 8.81 -8.55
CA PHE A 82 -7.09 8.27 -9.90
C PHE A 82 -7.98 9.13 -10.81
N PRO A 83 -9.15 9.62 -10.38
CA PRO A 83 -9.93 10.60 -11.17
C PRO A 83 -9.13 11.83 -11.59
N HIS A 84 -8.34 12.43 -10.70
CA HIS A 84 -7.46 13.56 -11.05
C HIS A 84 -6.40 13.14 -12.05
N LEU A 85 -5.73 12.01 -11.82
CA LEU A 85 -4.71 11.50 -12.74
C LEU A 85 -5.29 11.24 -14.12
N HIS A 86 -6.43 10.56 -14.20
CA HIS A 86 -7.10 10.26 -15.46
C HIS A 86 -7.50 11.54 -16.23
N LYS A 87 -8.05 12.52 -15.52
CA LYS A 87 -8.39 13.84 -16.08
C LYS A 87 -7.15 14.48 -16.72
N PHE A 88 -6.05 14.60 -16.00
CA PHE A 88 -4.85 15.26 -16.52
C PHE A 88 -4.14 14.46 -17.62
N VAL A 89 -4.20 13.12 -17.58
CA VAL A 89 -3.73 12.27 -18.69
C VAL A 89 -4.50 12.56 -19.96
N MET A 90 -5.84 12.73 -19.89
CA MET A 90 -6.68 13.05 -21.04
C MET A 90 -6.43 14.48 -21.56
N GLU A 91 -6.24 15.44 -20.65
CA GLU A 91 -5.97 16.84 -21.01
C GLU A 91 -4.59 17.03 -21.68
N GLN A 92 -3.58 16.24 -21.26
CA GLN A 92 -2.20 16.40 -21.76
C GLN A 92 -1.79 15.35 -22.81
N GLY A 93 -2.70 14.44 -23.16
CA GLY A 93 -2.47 13.44 -24.20
C GLY A 93 -1.53 12.30 -23.79
N GLY A 94 -1.26 12.13 -22.48
CA GLY A 94 -0.41 11.05 -21.99
C GLY A 94 0.02 11.17 -20.54
N LEU A 95 0.64 10.10 -20.04
CA LEU A 95 1.17 10.05 -18.68
C LEU A 95 2.63 10.56 -18.67
N SER A 96 2.92 11.47 -17.76
CA SER A 96 4.27 11.99 -17.49
C SER A 96 4.46 12.27 -16.00
N PRO A 97 5.69 12.49 -15.53
CA PRO A 97 5.95 12.91 -14.14
C PRO A 97 5.17 14.18 -13.76
N GLU A 98 5.06 15.14 -14.67
CA GLU A 98 4.34 16.41 -14.48
C GLU A 98 2.82 16.18 -14.30
N VAL A 99 2.25 15.24 -15.09
CA VAL A 99 0.85 14.84 -14.96
C VAL A 99 0.58 14.18 -13.60
N ILE A 100 1.49 13.31 -13.16
CA ILE A 100 1.39 12.68 -11.85
C ILE A 100 1.46 13.73 -10.75
N LYS A 101 2.45 14.64 -10.80
CA LYS A 101 2.59 15.72 -9.81
C LYS A 101 1.31 16.57 -9.72
N LYS A 102 0.74 16.99 -10.86
CA LYS A 102 -0.53 17.74 -10.90
C LYS A 102 -1.69 16.97 -10.25
N ALA A 103 -1.74 15.64 -10.40
CA ALA A 103 -2.78 14.84 -9.76
C ALA A 103 -2.64 14.82 -8.23
N PHE A 104 -1.40 14.73 -7.73
CA PHE A 104 -1.11 14.82 -6.30
C PHE A 104 -1.48 16.19 -5.76
N ASP A 105 -1.05 17.27 -6.42
CA ASP A 105 -1.34 18.66 -6.02
C ASP A 105 -2.86 18.91 -5.96
N ALA A 106 -3.61 18.46 -6.99
CA ALA A 106 -5.06 18.59 -7.03
C ALA A 106 -5.76 17.79 -5.92
N THR A 107 -5.23 16.61 -5.58
CA THR A 107 -5.76 15.77 -4.50
C THR A 107 -5.52 16.42 -3.14
N GLU A 108 -4.34 16.95 -2.90
CA GLU A 108 -4.00 17.69 -1.67
C GLU A 108 -4.88 18.93 -1.51
N GLU A 109 -5.05 19.71 -2.59
CA GLU A 109 -5.87 20.93 -2.56
C GLU A 109 -7.34 20.60 -2.28
N GLU A 110 -7.89 19.55 -2.91
CA GLU A 110 -9.26 19.11 -2.66
C GLU A 110 -9.45 18.62 -1.21
N PHE A 111 -8.43 17.92 -0.64
CA PHE A 111 -8.45 17.54 0.77
C PHE A 111 -8.39 18.74 1.70
N LEU A 112 -7.56 19.74 1.41
CA LEU A 112 -7.53 21.00 2.15
C LEU A 112 -8.90 21.71 2.14
N HIS A 113 -9.60 21.69 1.01
CA HIS A 113 -10.97 22.20 0.94
C HIS A 113 -11.94 21.43 1.84
N LEU A 114 -11.79 20.10 1.92
CA LEU A 114 -12.57 19.28 2.85
C LEU A 114 -12.28 19.69 4.31
N VAL A 115 -11.00 19.82 4.66
CA VAL A 115 -10.57 20.25 6.01
C VAL A 115 -11.18 21.61 6.36
N LYS A 116 -11.06 22.62 5.48
CA LYS A 116 -11.63 23.95 5.69
C LYS A 116 -13.13 23.92 5.99
N ARG A 117 -13.89 23.15 5.23
CA ARG A 117 -15.34 23.01 5.41
C ARG A 117 -15.71 22.28 6.71
N SER A 118 -14.89 21.32 7.13
CA SER A 118 -15.16 20.48 8.28
C SER A 118 -14.58 21.02 9.58
N TRP A 119 -13.72 22.04 9.53
CA TRP A 119 -12.90 22.52 10.63
C TRP A 119 -13.69 22.84 11.90
N THR A 120 -14.81 23.53 11.76
CA THR A 120 -15.64 23.96 12.90
C THR A 120 -16.33 22.77 13.57
N ALA A 121 -16.76 21.77 12.80
CA ALA A 121 -17.51 20.62 13.32
C ALA A 121 -16.58 19.45 13.73
N LYS A 122 -15.46 19.26 13.02
CA LYS A 122 -14.52 18.15 13.21
C LYS A 122 -13.08 18.62 13.00
N PRO A 123 -12.51 19.39 13.93
CA PRO A 123 -11.16 19.93 13.77
C PRO A 123 -10.07 18.84 13.61
N GLN A 124 -10.28 17.65 14.16
CA GLN A 124 -9.38 16.50 14.05
C GLN A 124 -9.09 16.10 12.59
N ILE A 125 -9.96 16.46 11.63
CA ILE A 125 -9.73 16.18 10.20
C ILE A 125 -8.44 16.82 9.68
N ALA A 126 -7.94 17.89 10.32
CA ALA A 126 -6.68 18.53 9.95
C ALA A 126 -5.44 17.74 10.39
N SER A 127 -5.60 16.79 11.33
CA SER A 127 -4.51 15.95 11.85
C SER A 127 -4.49 14.53 11.28
N VAL A 128 -5.37 14.21 10.33
CA VAL A 128 -5.28 12.95 9.60
C VAL A 128 -4.44 13.13 8.35
N GLY A 129 -3.66 12.12 8.02
CA GLY A 129 -2.82 12.10 6.82
C GLY A 129 -2.77 10.71 6.19
N SER A 130 -2.16 10.65 5.02
CA SER A 130 -1.92 9.38 4.33
C SER A 130 -0.60 9.43 3.56
N CYS A 131 0.25 8.43 3.76
CA CYS A 131 1.24 8.06 2.78
C CYS A 131 0.52 7.75 1.46
N CYS A 132 1.20 7.97 0.34
CA CYS A 132 0.59 7.77 -0.97
C CYS A 132 1.63 7.20 -1.94
N LEU A 133 1.57 5.89 -2.16
CA LEU A 133 2.39 5.18 -3.13
C LEU A 133 1.56 4.84 -4.36
N VAL A 134 2.03 5.28 -5.51
CA VAL A 134 1.37 5.04 -6.80
C VAL A 134 2.33 4.38 -7.77
N GLY A 135 1.84 3.36 -8.48
CA GLY A 135 2.46 2.80 -9.67
C GLY A 135 1.57 2.98 -10.88
N ALA A 136 2.14 3.34 -12.02
CA ALA A 136 1.43 3.38 -13.28
C ALA A 136 2.26 2.72 -14.38
N ILE A 137 1.67 1.74 -15.07
CA ILE A 137 2.29 1.02 -16.18
C ILE A 137 1.52 1.37 -17.45
N THR A 138 2.19 1.97 -18.42
CA THR A 138 1.63 2.26 -19.74
C THR A 138 2.64 1.89 -20.81
N GLY A 139 2.23 1.06 -21.78
CA GLY A 139 3.18 0.46 -22.69
C GLY A 139 4.30 -0.27 -21.92
N ASP A 140 5.54 0.04 -22.22
CA ASP A 140 6.74 -0.48 -21.54
C ASP A 140 7.30 0.44 -20.44
N MET A 141 6.60 1.52 -20.12
CA MET A 141 7.00 2.48 -19.10
C MET A 141 6.32 2.20 -17.76
N LEU A 142 7.11 2.18 -16.70
CA LEU A 142 6.69 2.20 -15.30
C LEU A 142 6.99 3.58 -14.71
N TYR A 143 5.99 4.17 -14.08
CA TYR A 143 6.12 5.34 -13.23
C TYR A 143 5.80 4.95 -11.80
N VAL A 144 6.61 5.36 -10.83
CA VAL A 144 6.35 5.19 -9.40
C VAL A 144 6.46 6.56 -8.74
N ALA A 145 5.41 6.96 -8.06
CA ALA A 145 5.35 8.18 -7.26
C ALA A 145 5.09 7.84 -5.79
N ASN A 146 5.79 8.50 -4.87
CA ASN A 146 5.68 8.22 -3.45
C ASN A 146 5.67 9.47 -2.58
N LEU A 147 4.81 9.47 -1.58
CA LEU A 147 4.80 10.31 -0.38
C LEU A 147 4.78 9.38 0.84
N GLY A 148 5.68 9.58 1.79
CA GLY A 148 5.78 8.74 2.99
C GLY A 148 6.70 7.54 2.80
N ASP A 149 6.46 6.47 3.54
CA ASP A 149 7.34 5.31 3.71
C ASP A 149 6.75 3.98 3.25
N SER A 150 5.53 3.99 2.68
CA SER A 150 5.09 2.92 1.77
C SER A 150 6.11 2.76 0.64
N ARG A 151 6.30 1.54 0.13
CA ARG A 151 7.42 1.26 -0.77
C ARG A 151 7.06 0.36 -1.93
N ALA A 152 7.67 0.63 -3.10
CA ALA A 152 7.64 -0.21 -4.29
C ALA A 152 8.99 -0.87 -4.53
N VAL A 153 9.00 -2.20 -4.73
CA VAL A 153 10.20 -2.99 -4.98
C VAL A 153 10.01 -3.86 -6.21
N LEU A 154 10.92 -3.73 -7.17
CA LEU A 154 10.98 -4.52 -8.39
C LEU A 154 11.80 -5.80 -8.15
N GLY A 155 11.22 -6.96 -8.45
CA GLY A 155 11.92 -8.23 -8.54
C GLY A 155 12.42 -8.48 -9.97
N ARG A 156 13.74 -8.58 -10.16
CA ARG A 156 14.35 -8.80 -11.46
C ARG A 156 15.30 -9.98 -11.46
N LYS A 157 15.47 -10.64 -12.61
CA LYS A 157 16.50 -11.66 -12.78
C LYS A 157 17.88 -11.04 -12.56
N GLY A 158 18.65 -11.62 -11.63
CA GLY A 158 20.05 -11.30 -11.46
C GLY A 158 20.89 -11.83 -12.60
N GLU A 159 22.01 -11.15 -12.91
CA GLU A 159 23.02 -11.67 -13.82
C GLU A 159 23.77 -12.81 -13.10
N GLY A 160 23.51 -14.05 -13.53
CA GLY A 160 24.29 -15.18 -13.07
C GLY A 160 25.71 -15.05 -13.58
N ARG A 161 26.71 -14.89 -12.71
CA ARG A 161 28.10 -15.10 -13.11
C ARG A 161 28.24 -16.59 -13.47
N GLY A 162 28.46 -16.87 -14.73
CA GLY A 162 28.79 -18.21 -15.22
C GLY A 162 30.09 -18.72 -14.55
N GLY A 163 29.92 -19.53 -13.52
CA GLY A 163 30.98 -20.40 -13.00
C GLY A 163 30.95 -21.68 -13.81
N SER A 164 32.10 -22.13 -14.29
CA SER A 164 32.30 -23.37 -15.01
C SER A 164 31.72 -24.55 -14.22
N GLY A 165 30.61 -25.14 -14.70
CA GLY A 165 30.21 -26.51 -14.34
C GLY A 165 29.19 -26.67 -13.20
N GLY A 166 28.15 -25.86 -13.11
CA GLY A 166 27.03 -26.09 -12.18
C GLY A 166 25.73 -25.51 -12.71
N ASP A 167 24.60 -26.07 -12.31
CA ASP A 167 23.26 -25.56 -12.64
C ASP A 167 23.19 -24.05 -12.34
N LEU A 168 22.80 -23.26 -13.34
CA LEU A 168 22.59 -21.82 -13.23
C LEU A 168 21.39 -21.59 -12.32
N GLU A 169 21.61 -21.51 -11.01
CA GLU A 169 20.58 -21.12 -10.06
C GLU A 169 20.14 -19.70 -10.40
N MET A 170 18.92 -19.57 -10.94
CA MET A 170 18.34 -18.27 -11.26
C MET A 170 18.17 -17.47 -9.96
N LYS A 171 18.96 -16.43 -9.81
CA LYS A 171 18.84 -15.48 -8.69
C LYS A 171 17.88 -14.37 -9.05
N VAL A 172 17.10 -13.94 -8.08
CA VAL A 172 16.28 -12.73 -8.17
C VAL A 172 16.91 -11.65 -7.28
N VAL A 173 16.88 -10.42 -7.78
CA VAL A 173 17.43 -9.24 -7.09
C VAL A 173 16.31 -8.23 -6.87
N ALA A 174 16.25 -7.68 -5.67
CA ALA A 174 15.37 -6.59 -5.32
C ALA A 174 15.97 -5.24 -5.79
N GLU A 175 15.17 -4.44 -6.46
CA GLU A 175 15.51 -3.06 -6.82
C GLU A 175 14.43 -2.12 -6.33
N ARG A 176 14.79 -1.19 -5.42
CA ARG A 176 13.85 -0.22 -4.86
C ARG A 176 13.44 0.79 -5.92
N MET A 177 12.13 0.94 -6.13
CA MET A 177 11.54 1.84 -7.13
C MET A 177 10.95 3.12 -6.53
N SER A 178 10.84 3.24 -5.22
CA SER A 178 10.39 4.43 -4.50
C SER A 178 11.47 4.96 -3.57
N THR A 179 11.32 6.22 -3.13
CA THR A 179 12.14 6.83 -2.07
C THR A 179 11.26 6.93 -0.83
N ASP A 180 11.75 6.45 0.30
CA ASP A 180 11.04 6.56 1.59
C ASP A 180 11.27 7.96 2.17
N HIS A 181 10.20 8.61 2.62
CA HIS A 181 10.24 9.92 3.25
C HIS A 181 10.00 9.80 4.77
N ASN A 182 10.84 9.00 5.45
CA ASN A 182 10.78 8.76 6.88
C ASN A 182 12.04 9.28 7.56
N VAL A 183 11.90 10.02 8.65
CA VAL A 183 13.03 10.60 9.43
C VAL A 183 13.89 9.54 10.16
N ALA A 184 13.56 8.26 10.06
CA ALA A 184 14.49 7.19 10.40
C ALA A 184 15.74 7.22 9.50
N ALA A 185 15.60 7.67 8.23
CA ALA A 185 16.70 7.86 7.30
C ALA A 185 17.45 9.19 7.58
N GLU A 186 18.78 9.13 7.55
CA GLU A 186 19.61 10.32 7.86
C GLU A 186 19.45 11.41 6.79
N GLU A 187 19.31 11.00 5.52
CA GLU A 187 19.15 11.91 4.38
C GLU A 187 17.88 12.77 4.54
N VAL A 188 16.77 12.16 5.00
CA VAL A 188 15.51 12.88 5.24
C VAL A 188 15.64 13.85 6.41
N ARG A 189 16.38 13.48 7.47
CA ARG A 189 16.66 14.39 8.58
C ARG A 189 17.49 15.59 8.14
N LYS A 190 18.53 15.37 7.33
CA LYS A 190 19.35 16.45 6.77
C LYS A 190 18.53 17.39 5.91
N GLU A 191 17.70 16.85 4.97
CA GLU A 191 16.78 17.65 4.16
C GLU A 191 15.92 18.57 5.02
N LEU A 192 15.32 18.05 6.10
CA LEU A 192 14.48 18.86 7.01
C LEU A 192 15.26 19.92 7.76
N VAL A 193 16.46 19.63 8.25
CA VAL A 193 17.31 20.57 8.95
C VAL A 193 17.75 21.71 8.00
N ASP A 194 18.11 21.38 6.78
CA ASP A 194 18.52 22.36 5.76
C ASP A 194 17.35 23.28 5.35
N LEU A 195 16.13 22.72 5.29
CA LEU A 195 14.92 23.51 5.03
C LEU A 195 14.48 24.37 6.22
N HIS A 196 14.90 24.04 7.45
CA HIS A 196 14.50 24.69 8.68
C HIS A 196 15.70 25.07 9.58
N PRO A 197 16.66 25.87 9.09
CA PRO A 197 17.90 26.18 9.82
C PRO A 197 17.68 27.00 11.10
N ASP A 198 16.53 27.65 11.23
CA ASP A 198 16.08 28.42 12.40
C ASP A 198 15.34 27.58 13.44
N ASP A 199 15.20 26.26 13.25
CA ASP A 199 14.43 25.37 14.09
C ASP A 199 15.26 24.17 14.55
N SER A 200 15.99 24.33 15.64
CA SER A 200 16.82 23.26 16.23
C SER A 200 16.06 22.02 16.68
N HIS A 201 14.72 22.11 16.77
CA HIS A 201 13.83 21.01 17.19
C HIS A 201 12.94 20.52 16.05
N ILE A 202 13.32 20.77 14.80
CA ILE A 202 12.56 20.27 13.64
C ILE A 202 12.49 18.74 13.62
N VAL A 203 13.59 18.07 13.99
CA VAL A 203 13.66 16.61 14.15
C VAL A 203 14.14 16.30 15.56
N VAL A 204 13.39 15.46 16.27
CA VAL A 204 13.63 15.12 17.67
C VAL A 204 13.68 13.59 17.81
N TYR A 205 14.70 13.08 18.55
CA TYR A 205 14.73 11.68 18.96
C TYR A 205 13.97 11.51 20.26
N THR A 206 12.86 10.78 20.23
CA THR A 206 12.01 10.56 21.40
C THR A 206 11.44 9.14 21.43
N ARG A 207 11.39 8.55 22.62
CA ARG A 207 10.87 7.18 22.84
C ARG A 207 11.48 6.13 21.88
N GLY A 208 12.78 6.27 21.57
CA GLY A 208 13.49 5.31 20.73
C GLY A 208 13.38 5.51 19.22
N VAL A 209 12.67 6.56 18.76
CA VAL A 209 12.47 6.87 17.34
C VAL A 209 12.63 8.35 17.02
N TRP A 210 13.05 8.65 15.80
CA TRP A 210 13.09 10.02 15.28
C TRP A 210 11.69 10.48 14.88
N ARG A 211 11.37 11.75 15.17
CA ARG A 211 10.08 12.36 14.81
C ARG A 211 10.24 13.82 14.43
N ILE A 212 9.45 14.28 13.46
CA ILE A 212 9.30 15.70 13.12
C ILE A 212 8.50 16.33 14.24
N LYS A 213 9.06 17.37 14.88
CA LYS A 213 8.46 18.06 16.05
C LYS A 213 8.05 17.14 17.20
N GLY A 214 8.63 15.94 17.28
CA GLY A 214 8.24 14.92 18.26
C GLY A 214 6.89 14.23 17.96
N ILE A 215 6.27 14.50 16.81
CA ILE A 215 4.90 14.07 16.47
C ILE A 215 4.91 12.88 15.50
N ILE A 216 5.44 13.06 14.27
CA ILE A 216 5.29 12.13 13.14
C ILE A 216 6.64 11.70 12.58
N GLN A 217 6.71 10.52 11.96
CA GLN A 217 7.94 9.98 11.35
C GLN A 217 8.08 10.30 9.87
N VAL A 218 6.97 10.47 9.15
CA VAL A 218 6.99 10.78 7.71
C VAL A 218 7.10 12.28 7.47
N SER A 219 7.86 12.68 6.45
CA SER A 219 8.07 14.09 6.07
C SER A 219 7.19 14.54 4.91
N ARG A 220 6.50 13.59 4.26
CA ARG A 220 5.61 13.86 3.13
C ARG A 220 4.35 12.99 3.22
N SER A 221 3.19 13.58 2.96
CA SER A 221 1.87 12.92 2.99
C SER A 221 0.84 13.72 2.19
N ILE A 222 -0.33 13.14 1.93
CA ILE A 222 -1.57 13.89 1.66
C ILE A 222 -2.25 14.12 3.01
N GLY A 223 -2.81 15.32 3.23
CA GLY A 223 -3.38 15.69 4.54
C GLY A 223 -2.34 16.25 5.50
N ASP A 224 -2.40 15.89 6.78
CA ASP A 224 -1.58 16.49 7.84
C ASP A 224 -1.55 18.03 7.76
N VAL A 225 -2.72 18.60 7.50
CA VAL A 225 -2.87 20.03 7.20
C VAL A 225 -2.35 20.88 8.35
N TYR A 226 -2.45 20.41 9.59
CA TYR A 226 -1.93 21.09 10.77
C TYR A 226 -0.38 21.23 10.79
N LEU A 227 0.36 20.38 10.04
CA LEU A 227 1.82 20.46 9.87
C LEU A 227 2.24 21.21 8.60
N LYS A 228 1.28 21.61 7.77
CA LYS A 228 1.51 22.33 6.50
C LYS A 228 0.99 23.76 6.52
N LYS A 229 -0.06 24.03 7.31
CA LYS A 229 -0.76 25.32 7.32
C LYS A 229 -0.86 25.86 8.76
N PRO A 230 -0.17 26.95 9.10
CA PRO A 230 -0.15 27.50 10.46
C PRO A 230 -1.53 27.80 11.05
N GLU A 231 -2.52 28.15 10.22
CA GLU A 231 -3.87 28.43 10.65
C GLU A 231 -4.61 27.23 11.25
N PHE A 232 -4.20 26.00 10.92
CA PHE A 232 -4.73 24.75 11.48
C PHE A 232 -3.81 24.17 12.58
N SER A 233 -2.65 24.79 12.84
CA SER A 233 -1.70 24.37 13.86
C SER A 233 -1.95 25.14 15.18
N ARG A 234 -3.16 25.00 15.75
CA ARG A 234 -3.60 25.68 16.98
C ARG A 234 -4.73 24.92 17.68
N ASP A 235 -5.13 25.37 18.87
CA ASP A 235 -6.30 24.82 19.56
C ASP A 235 -7.51 24.69 18.62
N PRO A 236 -8.28 23.58 18.72
CA PRO A 236 -8.25 22.58 19.80
C PRO A 236 -7.33 21.38 19.58
N LEU A 237 -6.55 21.32 18.48
CA LEU A 237 -5.69 20.15 18.18
C LEU A 237 -4.53 19.98 19.16
N PHE A 238 -4.03 21.06 19.76
CA PHE A 238 -2.87 20.98 20.65
C PHE A 238 -3.10 20.20 21.94
N GLN A 239 -4.34 20.07 22.39
CA GLN A 239 -4.63 19.23 23.53
C GLN A 239 -4.35 17.74 23.28
N GLN A 240 -4.34 17.31 22.02
CA GLN A 240 -3.98 15.94 21.60
C GLN A 240 -2.46 15.75 21.43
N PHE A 241 -1.75 16.77 21.03
CA PHE A 241 -0.32 16.73 20.75
C PHE A 241 0.44 17.52 21.81
N ILE A 242 1.18 16.86 22.68
CA ILE A 242 1.88 17.43 23.84
C ILE A 242 3.00 18.46 23.48
N ALA A 243 3.09 18.89 22.24
CA ALA A 243 4.08 19.87 21.81
C ALA A 243 3.44 21.07 21.10
N PRO A 244 3.08 22.09 21.86
CA PRO A 244 2.41 23.27 21.31
C PRO A 244 3.42 24.34 20.93
N VAL A 245 4.19 24.15 19.90
CA VAL A 245 4.83 25.32 19.28
C VAL A 245 4.06 25.60 18.00
N PRO A 246 3.39 26.76 17.90
CA PRO A 246 2.72 27.15 16.66
C PRO A 246 3.70 27.12 15.51
N LEU A 247 3.31 26.48 14.40
CA LEU A 247 4.15 26.44 13.22
C LEU A 247 4.32 27.85 12.65
N LYS A 248 5.55 28.24 12.43
CA LYS A 248 5.86 29.48 11.69
C LYS A 248 5.72 29.25 10.17
N ARG A 249 6.01 28.04 9.70
CA ARG A 249 5.93 27.61 8.30
C ARG A 249 5.67 26.10 8.21
N ALA A 250 5.29 25.62 7.03
CA ALA A 250 5.08 24.21 6.77
C ALA A 250 6.33 23.37 7.11
N VAL A 251 6.16 22.25 7.81
CA VAL A 251 7.23 21.29 8.13
C VAL A 251 7.09 19.99 7.33
N MET A 252 6.01 19.85 6.58
CA MET A 252 5.73 18.74 5.68
C MET A 252 5.27 19.22 4.31
N THR A 253 5.35 18.36 3.32
CA THR A 253 4.91 18.66 1.95
C THR A 253 4.11 17.51 1.34
N ALA A 254 3.31 17.80 0.30
CA ALA A 254 2.62 16.81 -0.54
C ALA A 254 3.32 16.63 -1.90
N GLU A 255 4.57 17.03 -2.04
CA GLU A 255 5.33 16.86 -3.27
C GLU A 255 5.90 15.45 -3.39
N PRO A 256 5.45 14.64 -4.38
CA PRO A 256 5.89 13.26 -4.51
C PRO A 256 7.30 13.16 -5.09
N SER A 257 8.09 12.18 -4.63
CA SER A 257 9.25 11.70 -5.35
C SER A 257 8.78 10.78 -6.49
N ILE A 258 9.20 11.07 -7.72
CA ILE A 258 8.77 10.32 -8.90
C ILE A 258 9.97 9.67 -9.58
N ARG A 259 9.87 8.37 -9.84
CA ARG A 259 10.83 7.61 -10.67
C ARG A 259 10.11 7.04 -11.88
N SER A 260 10.76 7.13 -13.05
CA SER A 260 10.31 6.48 -14.27
C SER A 260 11.32 5.45 -14.74
N ARG A 261 10.85 4.35 -15.31
CA ARG A 261 11.71 3.26 -15.80
C ARG A 261 11.08 2.60 -17.01
N LYS A 262 11.89 2.34 -18.02
CA LYS A 262 11.53 1.42 -19.10
C LYS A 262 11.68 -0.01 -18.63
N LEU A 263 10.59 -0.77 -18.64
CA LEU A 263 10.56 -2.17 -18.26
C LEU A 263 11.32 -3.04 -19.26
N ARG A 264 12.07 -4.02 -18.75
CA ARG A 264 12.92 -4.94 -19.50
C ARG A 264 12.47 -6.38 -19.30
N GLN A 265 12.86 -7.31 -20.17
CA GLN A 265 12.50 -8.73 -20.06
C GLN A 265 12.95 -9.40 -18.76
N GLN A 266 13.99 -8.88 -18.10
CA GLN A 266 14.45 -9.37 -16.81
C GLN A 266 13.61 -8.87 -15.62
N ASP A 267 12.76 -7.89 -15.81
CA ASP A 267 11.85 -7.39 -14.79
C ASP A 267 10.65 -8.34 -14.69
N LEU A 268 10.43 -8.96 -13.52
CA LEU A 268 9.50 -10.08 -13.37
C LEU A 268 8.19 -9.67 -12.71
N PHE A 269 8.28 -8.87 -11.67
CA PHE A 269 7.14 -8.40 -10.88
C PHE A 269 7.51 -7.18 -10.04
N ILE A 270 6.49 -6.48 -9.56
CA ILE A 270 6.66 -5.34 -8.65
C ILE A 270 5.78 -5.58 -7.42
N ILE A 271 6.34 -5.35 -6.23
CA ILE A 271 5.64 -5.38 -4.95
C ILE A 271 5.40 -3.94 -4.53
N PHE A 272 4.14 -3.55 -4.32
CA PHE A 272 3.73 -2.31 -3.69
C PHE A 272 3.17 -2.65 -2.32
N ALA A 273 3.64 -2.01 -1.25
CA ALA A 273 3.12 -2.29 0.08
C ALA A 273 3.25 -1.09 1.02
N SER A 274 2.37 -1.02 2.03
CA SER A 274 2.49 -0.12 3.18
C SER A 274 3.66 -0.53 4.08
N ASP A 275 4.03 0.35 5.02
CA ASP A 275 5.17 0.14 5.92
C ASP A 275 5.00 -1.11 6.80
N GLY A 276 3.76 -1.50 7.12
CA GLY A 276 3.46 -2.72 7.89
C GLY A 276 4.07 -4.00 7.29
N LEU A 277 4.32 -4.06 5.97
CA LEU A 277 5.13 -5.13 5.36
C LEU A 277 6.63 -4.89 5.58
N TRP A 278 7.11 -3.67 5.29
CA TRP A 278 8.52 -3.36 5.21
C TRP A 278 9.21 -3.23 6.57
N GLU A 279 8.44 -2.99 7.62
CA GLU A 279 8.91 -3.11 9.02
C GLU A 279 9.27 -4.55 9.40
N GLN A 280 8.69 -5.54 8.72
CA GLN A 280 8.85 -6.95 9.04
C GLN A 280 9.78 -7.69 8.07
N LEU A 281 9.77 -7.33 6.78
CA LEU A 281 10.54 -7.99 5.74
C LEU A 281 11.48 -7.01 5.03
N SER A 282 12.70 -7.46 4.76
CA SER A 282 13.60 -6.73 3.86
C SER A 282 13.12 -6.82 2.41
N ASP A 283 13.51 -5.85 1.58
CA ASP A 283 13.21 -5.81 0.15
C ASP A 283 13.59 -7.15 -0.53
N GLN A 284 14.78 -7.68 -0.24
CA GLN A 284 15.28 -8.94 -0.82
C GLN A 284 14.49 -10.15 -0.34
N ALA A 285 14.14 -10.23 0.95
CA ALA A 285 13.33 -11.32 1.49
C ALA A 285 11.95 -11.37 0.86
N ALA A 286 11.29 -10.22 0.69
CA ALA A 286 9.98 -10.13 0.04
C ALA A 286 10.05 -10.59 -1.43
N VAL A 287 11.06 -10.14 -2.17
CA VAL A 287 11.28 -10.52 -3.58
C VAL A 287 11.56 -12.03 -3.70
N GLU A 288 12.35 -12.61 -2.81
CA GLU A 288 12.61 -14.05 -2.80
C GLU A 288 11.36 -14.88 -2.51
N ILE A 289 10.50 -14.41 -1.61
CA ILE A 289 9.22 -15.07 -1.34
C ILE A 289 8.38 -15.11 -2.61
N VAL A 290 8.26 -13.98 -3.34
CA VAL A 290 7.48 -13.94 -4.58
C VAL A 290 8.08 -14.83 -5.65
N PHE A 291 9.40 -14.84 -5.79
CA PHE A 291 10.10 -15.61 -6.81
C PHE A 291 10.01 -17.12 -6.59
N LYS A 292 10.14 -17.59 -5.34
CA LYS A 292 10.21 -19.02 -4.98
C LYS A 292 8.85 -19.71 -4.89
N HIS A 293 7.73 -18.96 -4.96
CA HIS A 293 6.41 -19.53 -4.75
C HIS A 293 5.47 -19.31 -5.94
N PRO A 294 4.42 -20.12 -6.09
CA PRO A 294 3.39 -19.92 -7.11
C PRO A 294 2.76 -18.52 -6.99
N ARG A 295 2.36 -17.95 -8.14
CA ARG A 295 1.69 -16.65 -8.20
C ARG A 295 0.39 -16.62 -7.39
N ALA A 296 -0.37 -17.73 -7.43
CA ALA A 296 -1.61 -17.88 -6.68
C ALA A 296 -1.37 -17.77 -5.17
N GLY A 297 -2.09 -16.86 -4.53
CA GLY A 297 -1.99 -16.57 -3.09
C GLY A 297 -0.72 -15.82 -2.68
N ILE A 298 0.01 -15.19 -3.60
CA ILE A 298 1.32 -14.63 -3.29
C ILE A 298 1.24 -13.40 -2.37
N ALA A 299 0.29 -12.48 -2.58
CA ALA A 299 0.12 -11.34 -1.70
C ALA A 299 -0.24 -11.78 -0.27
N LYS A 300 -1.15 -12.75 -0.14
CA LYS A 300 -1.49 -13.40 1.13
C LYS A 300 -0.27 -14.05 1.80
N ARG A 301 0.62 -14.66 1.02
CA ARG A 301 1.85 -15.29 1.53
C ARG A 301 2.81 -14.24 2.11
N LEU A 302 2.98 -13.10 1.43
CA LEU A 302 3.79 -11.99 1.93
C LEU A 302 3.24 -11.45 3.25
N VAL A 303 1.93 -11.18 3.33
CA VAL A 303 1.29 -10.74 4.57
C VAL A 303 1.48 -11.75 5.69
N ARG A 304 1.32 -13.06 5.43
CA ARG A 304 1.58 -14.09 6.44
C ARG A 304 3.03 -14.12 6.88
N ALA A 305 3.98 -13.95 5.96
CA ALA A 305 5.40 -13.89 6.32
C ALA A 305 5.68 -12.69 7.24
N ALA A 306 5.12 -11.51 6.94
CA ALA A 306 5.24 -10.33 7.80
C ALA A 306 4.64 -10.58 9.19
N LEU A 307 3.43 -11.15 9.28
CA LEU A 307 2.80 -11.49 10.55
C LEU A 307 3.59 -12.54 11.37
N HIS A 308 4.25 -13.49 10.71
CA HIS A 308 5.15 -14.43 11.38
C HIS A 308 6.38 -13.73 11.98
N GLU A 309 7.00 -12.80 11.25
CA GLU A 309 8.14 -12.02 11.77
C GLU A 309 7.72 -11.08 12.90
N ALA A 310 6.53 -10.45 12.80
CA ALA A 310 5.96 -9.63 13.87
C ALA A 310 5.72 -10.46 15.15
N ALA A 311 5.16 -11.67 15.01
CA ALA A 311 4.96 -12.61 16.11
C ALA A 311 6.29 -13.00 16.77
N LYS A 312 7.28 -13.37 15.94
CA LYS A 312 8.61 -13.78 16.41
C LYS A 312 9.32 -12.68 17.20
N LYS A 313 9.23 -11.42 16.77
CA LYS A 313 9.77 -10.26 17.52
C LYS A 313 9.18 -10.10 18.92
N ARG A 314 8.00 -10.67 19.17
CA ARG A 314 7.27 -10.65 20.46
C ARG A 314 7.23 -11.99 21.15
N GLU A 315 8.05 -12.97 20.71
CA GLU A 315 8.11 -14.34 21.26
C GLU A 315 6.74 -15.04 21.24
N MET A 316 5.89 -14.72 20.26
CA MET A 316 4.53 -15.25 20.08
C MET A 316 4.45 -16.16 18.86
N ARG A 317 3.40 -16.99 18.80
CA ARG A 317 3.05 -17.74 17.60
C ARG A 317 2.11 -16.95 16.72
N TYR A 318 2.12 -17.22 15.42
CA TYR A 318 1.18 -16.63 14.46
C TYR A 318 -0.30 -16.84 14.86
N ASP A 319 -0.65 -18.03 15.39
CA ASP A 319 -2.00 -18.33 15.83
C ASP A 319 -2.44 -17.52 17.06
N ASP A 320 -1.49 -17.04 17.86
CA ASP A 320 -1.79 -16.17 19.00
C ASP A 320 -2.14 -14.76 18.52
N ILE A 321 -1.41 -14.22 17.52
CA ILE A 321 -1.75 -12.92 16.89
C ILE A 321 -3.16 -12.97 16.28
N LYS A 322 -3.56 -14.08 15.67
CA LYS A 322 -4.91 -14.23 15.10
C LYS A 322 -6.05 -14.08 16.11
N ARG A 323 -5.81 -14.39 17.37
CA ARG A 323 -6.80 -14.31 18.44
C ARG A 323 -6.91 -12.93 19.06
N ILE A 324 -5.93 -12.06 18.80
CA ILE A 324 -5.93 -10.69 19.31
C ILE A 324 -6.94 -9.85 18.53
N GLU A 325 -7.77 -9.09 19.24
CA GLU A 325 -8.77 -8.22 18.64
C GLU A 325 -8.13 -7.07 17.86
N LYS A 326 -8.84 -6.59 16.82
CA LYS A 326 -8.46 -5.36 16.09
C LYS A 326 -8.38 -4.18 17.06
N GLY A 327 -7.46 -3.26 16.83
CA GLY A 327 -7.12 -2.16 17.75
C GLY A 327 -6.04 -2.56 18.75
N ILE A 328 -6.17 -3.70 19.46
CA ILE A 328 -5.11 -4.25 20.32
C ILE A 328 -3.96 -4.78 19.46
N ARG A 329 -4.25 -5.35 18.30
CA ARG A 329 -3.27 -5.87 17.34
C ARG A 329 -2.26 -4.83 16.87
N ARG A 330 -2.63 -3.54 16.89
CA ARG A 330 -1.73 -2.41 16.56
C ARG A 330 -0.45 -2.35 17.43
N HIS A 331 -0.48 -2.96 18.60
CA HIS A 331 0.72 -3.07 19.44
C HIS A 331 1.74 -4.12 18.95
N PHE A 332 1.36 -4.97 17.99
CA PHE A 332 2.18 -6.06 17.45
C PHE A 332 2.60 -5.83 16.01
N HIS A 333 1.72 -5.30 15.18
CA HIS A 333 1.98 -4.93 13.79
C HIS A 333 1.01 -3.83 13.36
N ASP A 334 1.35 -3.11 12.28
CA ASP A 334 0.45 -2.14 11.65
C ASP A 334 -0.56 -2.80 10.72
N ASP A 335 -1.49 -2.01 10.16
CA ASP A 335 -2.22 -2.42 8.97
C ASP A 335 -1.21 -2.80 7.88
N ILE A 336 -1.50 -3.83 7.10
CA ILE A 336 -0.60 -4.30 6.04
C ILE A 336 -1.38 -4.42 4.75
N THR A 337 -1.01 -3.63 3.76
CA THR A 337 -1.53 -3.73 2.39
C THR A 337 -0.41 -4.14 1.46
N VAL A 338 -0.63 -5.20 0.67
CA VAL A 338 0.33 -5.74 -0.30
C VAL A 338 -0.34 -5.94 -1.65
N ILE A 339 0.26 -5.40 -2.70
CA ILE A 339 -0.12 -5.61 -4.09
C ILE A 339 1.10 -6.12 -4.86
N VAL A 340 0.97 -7.26 -5.53
CA VAL A 340 2.01 -7.82 -6.38
C VAL A 340 1.54 -7.80 -7.83
N ILE A 341 2.27 -7.10 -8.69
CA ILE A 341 2.00 -6.94 -10.12
C ILE A 341 3.01 -7.79 -10.90
N PHE A 342 2.56 -8.81 -11.62
CA PHE A 342 3.41 -9.65 -12.46
C PHE A 342 3.55 -9.05 -13.87
N LEU A 343 4.76 -9.11 -14.45
CA LEU A 343 5.11 -8.53 -15.74
C LEU A 343 5.33 -9.64 -16.77
N ASP A 344 4.34 -9.85 -17.64
CA ASP A 344 4.37 -10.89 -18.70
C ASP A 344 4.68 -10.26 -20.07
N HIS A 345 5.97 -10.16 -20.39
CA HIS A 345 6.44 -9.49 -21.60
C HIS A 345 5.99 -10.13 -22.92
N GLN A 346 5.70 -11.44 -22.92
CA GLN A 346 5.38 -12.22 -24.15
C GLN A 346 3.87 -12.26 -24.48
N GLN A 347 2.97 -11.92 -23.54
CA GLN A 347 1.53 -12.14 -23.70
C GLN A 347 0.71 -10.85 -23.96
N ARG A 348 1.36 -9.72 -24.22
CA ARG A 348 0.67 -8.43 -24.40
C ARG A 348 -0.39 -8.47 -25.51
N SER A 349 -0.09 -9.07 -26.67
CA SER A 349 -0.99 -9.07 -27.81
C SER A 349 -2.26 -9.92 -27.64
N SER A 350 -2.23 -11.00 -26.87
CA SER A 350 -3.38 -11.91 -26.69
C SER A 350 -4.33 -11.48 -25.57
N ARG A 351 -3.92 -10.56 -24.69
CA ARG A 351 -4.72 -10.10 -23.54
C ARG A 351 -5.59 -8.90 -23.82
N PHE A 352 -5.33 -8.14 -24.92
CA PHE A 352 -6.18 -7.04 -25.36
C PHE A 352 -7.67 -7.42 -25.47
N ASN A 353 -7.97 -8.66 -25.81
CA ASN A 353 -9.34 -9.17 -25.96
C ASN A 353 -10.05 -9.52 -24.65
N LYS A 354 -9.33 -9.55 -23.50
CA LYS A 354 -9.91 -9.92 -22.19
C LYS A 354 -10.31 -8.71 -21.33
N LEU A 355 -9.73 -7.56 -21.58
CA LEU A 355 -10.02 -6.31 -20.87
C LEU A 355 -10.75 -5.37 -21.82
N SER A 356 -12.08 -5.40 -21.80
CA SER A 356 -12.91 -4.54 -22.69
C SER A 356 -13.24 -3.18 -22.11
N SER A 357 -12.96 -2.94 -20.84
CA SER A 357 -13.26 -1.70 -20.10
C SER A 357 -12.31 -1.53 -18.92
N PHE A 358 -12.41 -0.41 -18.20
CA PHE A 358 -11.72 -0.23 -16.92
C PHE A 358 -12.26 -1.23 -15.91
N ASP A 359 -11.36 -2.02 -15.30
CA ASP A 359 -11.65 -2.86 -14.14
C ASP A 359 -10.98 -2.23 -12.90
N CYS A 360 -11.77 -2.03 -11.85
CA CYS A 360 -11.31 -1.47 -10.58
C CYS A 360 -11.44 -2.53 -9.49
N THR A 361 -10.35 -2.86 -8.84
CA THR A 361 -10.29 -3.69 -7.65
C THR A 361 -9.76 -2.85 -6.51
N SER A 362 -10.59 -2.60 -5.49
CA SER A 362 -10.21 -1.86 -4.29
C SER A 362 -10.34 -2.75 -3.06
N ALA A 363 -9.46 -2.54 -2.07
CA ALA A 363 -9.62 -3.11 -0.75
C ALA A 363 -10.90 -2.57 -0.09
N PRO A 364 -11.59 -3.38 0.72
CA PRO A 364 -12.77 -2.91 1.46
C PRO A 364 -12.36 -1.89 2.53
N VAL A 365 -13.28 -1.02 2.90
CA VAL A 365 -13.09 -0.05 4.01
C VAL A 365 -13.08 -0.69 5.40
N ASP A 366 -13.58 -1.91 5.51
CA ASP A 366 -13.50 -2.78 6.70
C ASP A 366 -13.49 -4.23 6.23
N ILE A 367 -12.44 -4.97 6.52
CA ILE A 367 -12.27 -6.37 6.09
C ILE A 367 -13.20 -7.33 6.85
N PHE A 368 -13.79 -6.92 7.97
CA PHE A 368 -14.67 -7.75 8.79
C PHE A 368 -16.17 -7.59 8.44
N SER A 369 -16.56 -6.49 7.78
CA SER A 369 -17.96 -6.25 7.39
C SER A 369 -18.45 -7.14 6.25
N LEU A 370 -17.54 -7.63 5.39
CA LEU A 370 -17.88 -8.49 4.25
C LEU A 370 -18.41 -9.89 4.67
N ASN A 371 -18.02 -10.38 5.85
CA ASN A 371 -18.49 -11.67 6.36
C ASN A 371 -19.96 -11.64 6.80
N SER A 372 -20.57 -10.46 7.00
CA SER A 372 -21.98 -10.31 7.35
C SER A 372 -22.91 -10.34 6.13
N VAL A 373 -22.44 -9.84 4.98
CA VAL A 373 -23.24 -9.77 3.74
C VAL A 373 -23.36 -11.16 3.09
N GLU A 374 -22.29 -11.97 3.06
CA GLU A 374 -22.36 -13.35 2.54
C GLU A 374 -23.23 -14.27 3.42
N ALA A 375 -23.36 -13.97 4.73
CA ALA A 375 -24.22 -14.71 5.64
C ALA A 375 -25.71 -14.39 5.41
N GLU A 376 -26.07 -13.17 5.03
CA GLU A 376 -27.45 -12.77 4.74
C GLU A 376 -27.93 -13.28 3.37
N ASP A 377 -27.07 -13.31 2.35
CA ASP A 377 -27.42 -13.87 1.03
C ASP A 377 -27.63 -15.39 1.08
N THR A 378 -26.87 -16.10 1.91
CA THR A 378 -27.09 -17.54 2.12
C THR A 378 -28.36 -17.86 2.91
N LEU A 379 -28.89 -16.95 3.71
CA LEU A 379 -30.18 -17.10 4.40
C LEU A 379 -31.35 -16.74 3.48
N ARG A 380 -31.21 -15.78 2.55
CA ARG A 380 -32.24 -15.42 1.56
C ARG A 380 -32.43 -16.45 0.45
N SER A 381 -31.39 -17.24 0.14
CA SER A 381 -31.46 -18.29 -0.89
C SER A 381 -32.06 -19.62 -0.37
N ARG A 382 -32.46 -19.71 0.91
CA ARG A 382 -33.05 -20.89 1.57
C ARG A 382 -34.45 -20.65 2.11
N GLY A 383 -35.09 -19.52 1.79
CA GLY A 383 -36.47 -19.20 2.14
C GLY A 383 -37.44 -19.39 0.96
#